data_5f2d515b11fb94d509e508ebc931997f
#
_entry.id   5f2d515b11fb94d509e508ebc931997f
#
_cell.length_a   1.000
_cell.length_b   1.000
_cell.length_c   1.000
_cell.angle_alpha   90.00
_cell.angle_beta   90.00
_cell.angle_gamma   90.00
#
_symmetry.space_group_name_H-M   'P 1'
#
loop_
_entity.id
_entity.type
_entity.pdbx_description
1 polymer ?
#
loop_
_entity_poly.entity_id
_entity_poly.type
_entity_poly.pdbx_seq_one_letter_code
_entity_poly.pdbx_strand_id
1 'polypeptide(L)'
;MAYSGFISSPKYTQRDVNEPVSGNWNITGNWTFGKAVPGSGESENTYTANGIWTFKNEIKGTALQAKWADLAEIYECDENEVLVPGTLVKFGGKYEITKTGKNDRDVFGVISTKPGVILNKKEKQGEKVALIGRVPVRIIGKINRFDKLTTSYIPGVAKKKTWLDTLMCKPTIGKALHTDTNTNEKLVESVVKINL
;
A
#
# COMPACT_ATOMS: atom_id res chain seq x y z
N MET A 1 23.32 11.08 30.25
CA MET A 1 24.65 10.90 29.67
C MET A 1 24.48 10.18 28.33
N ALA A 2 24.86 10.82 27.24
CA ALA A 2 24.79 10.20 25.92
C ALA A 2 26.03 9.33 25.74
N TYR A 3 25.86 8.04 25.57
CA TYR A 3 26.95 7.15 25.19
C TYR A 3 27.16 7.22 23.69
N SER A 4 28.18 7.95 23.25
CA SER A 4 28.74 7.78 21.90
C SER A 4 29.80 6.67 22.00
N GLY A 5 29.39 5.42 21.81
CA GLY A 5 30.29 4.28 21.85
C GLY A 5 30.57 3.74 20.44
N PHE A 6 31.79 3.90 19.97
CA PHE A 6 32.29 3.11 18.83
C PHE A 6 32.48 1.67 19.32
N ILE A 7 31.69 0.73 18.77
CA ILE A 7 31.94 -0.70 18.99
C ILE A 7 32.81 -1.18 17.85
N SER A 8 34.10 -1.20 18.03
CA SER A 8 35.08 -1.67 17.04
C SER A 8 35.65 -3.09 17.33
N SER A 9 35.04 -3.84 18.24
CA SER A 9 35.60 -5.16 18.65
C SER A 9 34.55 -6.27 18.64
N PRO A 10 34.89 -7.45 18.09
CA PRO A 10 34.03 -8.64 18.14
C PRO A 10 33.71 -9.16 19.55
N LYS A 11 34.35 -8.64 20.59
CA LYS A 11 34.11 -9.04 21.99
C LYS A 11 32.80 -8.56 22.62
N TYR A 12 32.06 -7.67 21.92
CA TYR A 12 30.81 -7.10 22.46
C TYR A 12 29.54 -7.71 21.88
N THR A 13 29.63 -8.85 21.24
CA THR A 13 28.48 -9.53 20.61
C THR A 13 27.56 -10.25 21.61
N GLN A 14 27.85 -10.25 22.90
CA GLN A 14 27.00 -10.84 23.94
C GLN A 14 26.71 -9.80 25.02
N ARG A 15 25.64 -9.07 24.87
CA ARG A 15 24.96 -8.40 25.98
C ARG A 15 23.67 -9.14 26.27
N ASP A 16 23.66 -9.85 27.38
CA ASP A 16 22.47 -10.54 27.93
C ASP A 16 21.62 -9.56 28.78
N VAL A 17 21.47 -8.33 28.36
CA VAL A 17 20.71 -7.33 29.12
C VAL A 17 19.68 -6.64 28.23
N ASN A 18 18.45 -6.65 28.70
CA ASN A 18 17.32 -5.87 28.14
C ASN A 18 17.48 -4.38 28.49
N GLU A 19 18.57 -3.75 28.09
CA GLU A 19 18.73 -2.32 28.24
C GLU A 19 18.28 -1.60 26.96
N PRO A 20 17.44 -0.55 27.06
CA PRO A 20 17.08 0.25 25.91
C PRO A 20 18.34 0.98 25.40
N VAL A 21 18.63 0.76 24.14
CA VAL A 21 19.70 1.47 23.44
C VAL A 21 19.12 2.74 22.84
N SER A 22 19.52 3.89 23.34
CA SER A 22 19.11 5.19 22.82
C SER A 22 20.29 5.88 22.13
N GLY A 23 20.04 6.57 21.04
CA GLY A 23 21.03 7.35 20.27
C GLY A 23 21.18 6.94 18.82
N ASN A 24 21.98 7.69 18.07
CA ASN A 24 22.32 7.37 16.69
C ASN A 24 23.47 6.37 16.65
N TRP A 25 23.23 5.21 16.08
CA TRP A 25 24.22 4.14 15.94
C TRP A 25 24.73 4.10 14.51
N ASN A 26 26.02 4.28 14.33
CA ASN A 26 26.67 4.03 13.05
C ASN A 26 27.32 2.65 13.08
N ILE A 27 26.71 1.71 12.37
CA ILE A 27 27.11 0.32 12.35
C ILE A 27 27.85 0.06 11.05
N THR A 28 29.15 -0.24 11.13
CA THR A 28 29.98 -0.60 9.98
C THR A 28 30.35 -2.09 10.07
N GLY A 29 30.22 -2.82 8.98
CA GLY A 29 30.54 -4.25 8.90
C GLY A 29 29.30 -5.16 8.77
N ASN A 30 29.53 -6.47 8.86
CA ASN A 30 28.45 -7.47 8.83
C ASN A 30 27.85 -7.64 10.22
N TRP A 31 26.55 -7.43 10.32
CA TRP A 31 25.81 -7.61 11.55
C TRP A 31 24.85 -8.78 11.44
N THR A 32 24.93 -9.67 12.44
CA THR A 32 23.98 -10.77 12.59
C THR A 32 23.14 -10.48 13.83
N PHE A 33 21.84 -10.31 13.63
CA PHE A 33 20.88 -10.20 14.71
C PHE A 33 20.25 -11.58 14.93
N GLY A 34 20.27 -12.03 16.16
CA GLY A 34 19.70 -13.29 16.56
C GLY A 34 20.73 -14.37 16.83
N LYS A 35 20.49 -15.15 17.89
CA LYS A 35 21.26 -16.33 18.26
C LYS A 35 20.46 -17.56 17.86
N ALA A 36 21.01 -18.35 16.97
CA ALA A 36 20.54 -19.72 16.83
C ALA A 36 20.87 -20.46 18.12
N VAL A 37 19.88 -20.87 18.89
CA VAL A 37 20.08 -21.75 20.05
C VAL A 37 20.11 -23.17 19.50
N PRO A 38 21.25 -23.89 19.60
CA PRO A 38 21.32 -25.27 19.15
C PRO A 38 20.32 -26.13 19.92
N GLY A 39 19.41 -26.80 19.24
CA GLY A 39 18.49 -27.79 19.80
C GLY A 39 17.13 -27.28 20.26
N SER A 40 16.81 -26.00 20.14
CA SER A 40 15.45 -25.51 20.29
C SER A 40 14.86 -25.23 18.91
N GLY A 41 13.66 -25.74 18.64
CA GLY A 41 12.89 -25.34 17.48
C GLY A 41 12.80 -23.81 17.42
N GLU A 42 12.64 -23.29 16.24
CA GLU A 42 12.56 -21.89 15.80
C GLU A 42 12.53 -20.83 16.91
N SER A 43 13.66 -20.18 17.16
CA SER A 43 13.69 -18.99 18.01
C SER A 43 13.14 -17.82 17.20
N GLU A 44 11.95 -17.32 17.54
CA GLU A 44 11.48 -16.05 17.06
C GLU A 44 12.34 -14.93 17.65
N ASN A 45 13.30 -14.44 16.88
CA ASN A 45 13.99 -13.20 17.20
C ASN A 45 13.13 -12.03 16.77
N THR A 46 12.40 -11.44 17.70
CA THR A 46 11.56 -10.27 17.44
C THR A 46 12.36 -9.00 17.72
N TYR A 47 12.61 -8.21 16.66
CA TYR A 47 13.17 -6.86 16.79
C TYR A 47 12.05 -5.87 16.61
N THR A 48 11.69 -5.16 17.67
CA THR A 48 10.68 -4.11 17.61
C THR A 48 11.35 -2.75 17.49
N ALA A 49 11.11 -2.04 16.40
CA ALA A 49 11.51 -0.65 16.23
C ALA A 49 10.28 0.24 16.12
N ASN A 50 10.19 1.24 16.98
CA ASN A 50 9.22 2.33 16.87
C ASN A 50 9.84 3.42 16.01
N GLY A 51 9.74 3.27 14.68
CA GLY A 51 10.32 4.24 13.76
C GLY A 51 10.51 3.70 12.35
N ILE A 52 11.26 4.45 11.55
CA ILE A 52 11.57 4.12 10.16
C ILE A 52 12.98 3.54 10.09
N TRP A 53 13.10 2.36 9.50
CA TRP A 53 14.38 1.79 9.13
C TRP A 53 14.69 2.17 7.68
N THR A 54 15.83 2.85 7.46
CA THR A 54 16.28 3.22 6.12
C THR A 54 17.47 2.38 5.72
N PHE A 55 17.32 1.63 4.65
CA PHE A 55 18.40 0.86 4.04
C PHE A 55 18.86 1.59 2.77
N LYS A 56 20.17 1.82 2.65
CA LYS A 56 20.73 2.46 1.45
C LYS A 56 20.88 1.50 0.28
N ASN A 57 20.91 0.20 0.57
CA ASN A 57 21.11 -0.86 -0.40
C ASN A 57 19.93 -1.85 -0.38
N GLU A 58 20.11 -2.97 -1.06
CA GLU A 58 19.11 -4.03 -1.17
C GLU A 58 18.85 -4.72 0.17
N ILE A 59 17.58 -5.08 0.41
CA ILE A 59 17.18 -5.97 1.50
C ILE A 59 16.97 -7.36 0.90
N LYS A 60 17.79 -8.35 1.34
CA LYS A 60 17.65 -9.75 0.95
C LYS A 60 17.02 -10.56 2.08
N GLY A 61 15.94 -11.27 1.76
CA GLY A 61 15.24 -12.12 2.72
C GLY A 61 14.43 -13.21 2.04
N THR A 62 14.03 -14.22 2.83
CA THR A 62 13.22 -15.34 2.33
C THR A 62 11.74 -14.96 2.25
N ALA A 63 11.29 -14.06 3.12
CA ALA A 63 9.91 -13.57 3.15
C ALA A 63 9.85 -12.13 3.65
N LEU A 64 8.88 -11.38 3.14
CA LEU A 64 8.50 -10.06 3.62
C LEU A 64 7.01 -10.09 3.96
N GLN A 65 6.67 -9.76 5.21
CA GLN A 65 5.27 -9.59 5.63
C GLN A 65 4.95 -8.11 5.75
N ALA A 66 3.94 -7.66 5.01
CA ALA A 66 3.43 -6.30 5.11
C ALA A 66 2.09 -6.29 5.86
N LYS A 67 1.87 -5.30 6.71
CA LYS A 67 0.61 -5.12 7.44
C LYS A 67 -0.57 -4.79 6.52
N TRP A 68 -0.31 -4.10 5.42
CA TRP A 68 -1.29 -3.64 4.45
C TRP A 68 -1.18 -4.43 3.15
N ALA A 69 -2.27 -4.52 2.39
CA ALA A 69 -2.43 -5.57 1.39
C ALA A 69 -2.50 -5.07 -0.06
N ASP A 70 -2.12 -3.81 -0.32
CA ASP A 70 -2.05 -3.27 -1.67
C ASP A 70 -0.65 -2.83 -2.07
N LEU A 71 -0.35 -3.00 -3.33
CA LEU A 71 0.81 -2.43 -4.02
C LEU A 71 0.38 -1.14 -4.69
N ALA A 72 1.00 -0.04 -4.29
CA ALA A 72 0.74 1.26 -4.86
C ALA A 72 2.00 1.89 -5.44
N GLU A 73 1.80 2.77 -6.38
CA GLU A 73 2.84 3.62 -6.96
C GLU A 73 2.44 5.09 -6.85
N ILE A 74 3.43 5.98 -6.71
CA ILE A 74 3.16 7.43 -6.63
C ILE A 74 3.14 8.01 -8.04
N TYR A 75 2.04 8.69 -8.35
CA TYR A 75 1.83 9.40 -9.61
C TYR A 75 1.55 10.88 -9.36
N GLU A 76 2.09 11.72 -10.23
CA GLU A 76 1.86 13.18 -10.18
C GLU A 76 0.42 13.50 -10.60
N CYS A 77 -0.23 14.37 -9.83
CA CYS A 77 -1.58 14.88 -10.12
C CYS A 77 -1.63 16.39 -9.96
N ASP A 78 -2.69 17.02 -10.48
CA ASP A 78 -2.91 18.45 -10.26
C ASP A 78 -3.24 18.69 -8.77
N GLU A 79 -2.49 19.54 -8.12
CA GLU A 79 -2.70 19.92 -6.71
C GLU A 79 -4.07 20.56 -6.43
N ASN A 80 -4.70 21.12 -7.48
CA ASN A 80 -6.05 21.66 -7.40
C ASN A 80 -7.13 20.58 -7.58
N GLU A 81 -6.76 19.34 -7.97
CA GLU A 81 -7.68 18.23 -8.09
C GLU A 81 -7.73 17.42 -6.79
N VAL A 82 -8.89 17.44 -6.13
CA VAL A 82 -9.08 16.68 -4.89
C VAL A 82 -9.30 15.19 -5.22
N LEU A 83 -8.26 14.38 -4.94
CA LEU A 83 -8.26 12.93 -5.09
C LEU A 83 -8.35 12.28 -3.70
N VAL A 84 -9.56 12.12 -3.17
CA VAL A 84 -9.75 11.48 -1.86
C VAL A 84 -9.55 9.95 -1.95
N PRO A 85 -9.20 9.28 -0.84
CA PRO A 85 -9.07 7.83 -0.80
C PRO A 85 -10.23 7.07 -1.42
N GLY A 86 -9.93 6.03 -2.17
CA GLY A 86 -10.92 5.20 -2.87
C GLY A 86 -11.38 5.76 -4.22
N THR A 87 -10.90 6.93 -4.63
CA THR A 87 -11.22 7.54 -5.93
C THR A 87 -10.58 6.74 -7.07
N LEU A 88 -11.38 6.47 -8.11
CA LEU A 88 -10.89 5.89 -9.36
C LEU A 88 -10.15 6.94 -10.18
N VAL A 89 -8.98 6.59 -10.67
CA VAL A 89 -8.14 7.46 -11.50
C VAL A 89 -7.80 6.80 -12.83
N LYS A 90 -7.45 7.64 -13.81
CA LYS A 90 -6.96 7.27 -15.13
C LYS A 90 -5.73 8.08 -15.49
N PHE A 91 -5.01 7.68 -16.52
CA PHE A 91 -3.97 8.50 -17.10
C PHE A 91 -4.54 9.75 -17.75
N GLY A 92 -3.85 10.87 -17.62
CA GLY A 92 -4.25 12.13 -18.24
C GLY A 92 -4.35 13.29 -17.26
N GLY A 93 -5.00 14.35 -17.70
CA GLY A 93 -5.03 15.62 -17.00
C GLY A 93 -3.80 16.48 -17.30
N LYS A 94 -3.43 17.33 -16.35
CA LYS A 94 -2.27 18.23 -16.49
C LYS A 94 -0.93 17.51 -16.26
N TYR A 95 -0.97 16.42 -15.49
CA TYR A 95 0.19 15.60 -15.12
C TYR A 95 -0.02 14.14 -15.53
N GLU A 96 0.38 13.18 -14.65
CA GLU A 96 0.32 11.75 -14.98
C GLU A 96 -1.09 11.18 -14.83
N ILE A 97 -1.83 11.58 -13.76
CA ILE A 97 -3.17 11.05 -13.47
C ILE A 97 -4.21 12.12 -13.19
N THR A 98 -5.46 11.75 -13.42
CA THR A 98 -6.66 12.53 -13.08
C THR A 98 -7.80 11.60 -12.68
N LYS A 99 -8.84 12.14 -12.06
CA LYS A 99 -10.08 11.43 -11.73
C LYS A 99 -10.76 10.88 -12.96
N THR A 100 -11.29 9.66 -12.89
CA THR A 100 -12.13 9.12 -14.00
C THR A 100 -13.35 9.98 -14.21
N GLY A 101 -13.76 10.13 -15.46
CA GLY A 101 -15.00 10.81 -15.85
C GLY A 101 -16.26 9.98 -15.57
N LYS A 102 -17.42 10.52 -15.96
CA LYS A 102 -18.71 9.81 -15.91
C LYS A 102 -18.70 8.62 -16.85
N ASN A 103 -19.00 7.42 -16.32
CA ASN A 103 -19.07 6.20 -17.12
C ASN A 103 -17.82 5.96 -17.98
N ASP A 104 -16.68 6.39 -17.49
CA ASP A 104 -15.42 6.32 -18.22
C ASP A 104 -15.06 4.85 -18.55
N ARG A 105 -14.42 4.63 -19.67
CA ARG A 105 -13.93 3.31 -20.08
C ARG A 105 -12.47 3.08 -19.70
N ASP A 106 -11.83 4.15 -19.25
CA ASP A 106 -10.43 4.15 -18.89
C ASP A 106 -10.30 4.25 -17.36
N VAL A 107 -9.66 3.27 -16.76
CA VAL A 107 -9.34 3.23 -15.32
C VAL A 107 -7.95 2.66 -15.14
N PHE A 108 -7.10 3.43 -14.51
CA PHE A 108 -5.73 3.04 -14.24
C PHE A 108 -5.52 2.50 -12.83
N GLY A 109 -6.22 3.04 -11.83
CA GLY A 109 -6.02 2.63 -10.44
C GLY A 109 -7.02 3.23 -9.47
N VAL A 110 -6.75 3.05 -8.20
CA VAL A 110 -7.56 3.56 -7.08
C VAL A 110 -6.64 4.28 -6.09
N ILE A 111 -7.04 5.47 -5.64
CA ILE A 111 -6.28 6.20 -4.61
C ILE A 111 -6.25 5.41 -3.32
N SER A 112 -5.05 5.05 -2.88
CA SER A 112 -4.82 4.28 -1.65
C SER A 112 -4.59 5.17 -0.44
N THR A 113 -4.97 4.68 0.75
CA THR A 113 -4.70 5.35 2.03
C THR A 113 -3.35 4.95 2.62
N LYS A 114 -3.16 3.63 2.79
CA LYS A 114 -2.03 3.02 3.50
C LYS A 114 -1.58 1.77 2.74
N PRO A 115 -0.87 1.93 1.63
CA PRO A 115 -0.39 0.78 0.88
C PRO A 115 0.62 -0.05 1.66
N GLY A 116 0.64 -1.36 1.40
CA GLY A 116 1.61 -2.27 1.97
C GLY A 116 3.00 -2.09 1.37
N VAL A 117 3.04 -1.77 0.08
CA VAL A 117 4.29 -1.47 -0.65
C VAL A 117 4.06 -0.22 -1.49
N ILE A 118 5.04 0.70 -1.47
CA ILE A 118 5.01 1.93 -2.26
C ILE A 118 6.18 1.90 -3.24
N LEU A 119 5.85 1.99 -4.52
CA LEU A 119 6.82 2.16 -5.59
C LEU A 119 6.95 3.65 -5.97
N ASN A 120 8.04 3.98 -6.67
CA ASN A 120 8.28 5.31 -7.23
C ASN A 120 8.12 6.45 -6.22
N LYS A 121 8.65 6.24 -5.00
CA LYS A 121 8.63 7.26 -3.95
C LYS A 121 9.58 8.39 -4.33
N LYS A 122 9.09 9.31 -5.15
CA LYS A 122 9.77 10.55 -5.52
C LYS A 122 9.67 11.57 -4.39
N GLU A 123 10.59 12.52 -4.36
CA GLU A 123 10.51 13.67 -3.43
C GLU A 123 9.38 14.65 -3.81
N LYS A 124 8.81 14.49 -5.00
CA LYS A 124 7.72 15.33 -5.51
C LYS A 124 6.36 14.89 -4.98
N GLN A 125 5.47 15.87 -4.86
CA GLN A 125 4.07 15.64 -4.49
C GLN A 125 3.36 14.79 -5.52
N GLY A 126 2.65 13.77 -5.05
CA GLY A 126 1.85 12.88 -5.87
C GLY A 126 0.95 11.99 -5.00
N GLU A 127 0.00 11.33 -5.64
CA GLU A 127 -0.94 10.45 -4.96
C GLU A 127 -0.54 8.98 -5.10
N LYS A 128 -0.83 8.21 -4.05
CA LYS A 128 -0.57 6.77 -4.02
C LYS A 128 -1.70 6.04 -4.74
N VAL A 129 -1.42 5.47 -5.88
CA VAL A 129 -2.40 4.74 -6.69
C VAL A 129 -2.20 3.24 -6.50
N ALA A 130 -3.19 2.56 -5.92
CA ALA A 130 -3.21 1.11 -5.82
C ALA A 130 -3.46 0.50 -7.20
N LEU A 131 -2.52 -0.34 -7.64
CA LEU A 131 -2.55 -1.06 -8.91
C LEU A 131 -3.12 -2.47 -8.74
N ILE A 132 -2.80 -3.09 -7.60
CA ILE A 132 -3.23 -4.44 -7.26
C ILE A 132 -3.32 -4.61 -5.74
N GLY A 133 -4.28 -5.41 -5.29
CA GLY A 133 -4.42 -5.78 -3.89
C GLY A 133 -5.74 -5.36 -3.29
N ARG A 134 -5.77 -5.26 -1.97
CA ARG A 134 -6.97 -4.96 -1.20
C ARG A 134 -6.96 -3.48 -0.80
N VAL A 135 -7.96 -2.73 -1.28
CA VAL A 135 -8.08 -1.28 -1.07
C VAL A 135 -9.55 -0.89 -0.89
N PRO A 136 -9.87 0.07 -0.03
CA PRO A 136 -11.21 0.69 0.01
C PRO A 136 -11.49 1.44 -1.29
N VAL A 137 -12.63 1.15 -1.93
CA VAL A 137 -13.09 1.80 -3.16
C VAL A 137 -14.36 2.60 -2.88
N ARG A 138 -14.46 3.81 -3.41
CA ARG A 138 -15.67 4.63 -3.38
C ARG A 138 -16.70 4.03 -4.32
N ILE A 139 -17.86 3.62 -3.78
CA ILE A 139 -18.92 2.93 -4.52
C ILE A 139 -20.25 3.62 -4.29
N ILE A 140 -21.03 3.79 -5.37
CA ILE A 140 -22.43 4.25 -5.31
C ILE A 140 -23.37 3.08 -5.57
N GLY A 141 -24.51 3.04 -4.85
CA GLY A 141 -25.55 2.03 -5.02
C GLY A 141 -25.27 0.76 -4.19
N LYS A 142 -26.24 -0.16 -4.20
CA LYS A 142 -26.14 -1.45 -3.51
C LYS A 142 -25.05 -2.32 -4.11
N ILE A 143 -24.29 -2.98 -3.26
CA ILE A 143 -23.23 -3.92 -3.64
C ILE A 143 -23.34 -5.20 -2.82
N ASN A 144 -23.15 -6.34 -3.45
CA ASN A 144 -23.02 -7.62 -2.79
C ASN A 144 -21.57 -8.07 -2.80
N ARG A 145 -21.21 -8.91 -1.84
CA ARG A 145 -19.92 -9.56 -1.80
C ARG A 145 -19.64 -10.25 -3.15
N PHE A 146 -18.43 -10.02 -3.66
CA PHE A 146 -17.92 -10.52 -4.95
C PHE A 146 -18.56 -9.92 -6.21
N ASP A 147 -19.44 -8.95 -6.08
CA ASP A 147 -19.87 -8.18 -7.25
C ASP A 147 -18.65 -7.53 -7.92
N LYS A 148 -18.62 -7.61 -9.26
CA LYS A 148 -17.62 -6.90 -10.07
C LYS A 148 -17.89 -5.39 -10.03
N LEU A 149 -16.83 -4.60 -10.04
CA LEU A 149 -16.86 -3.15 -10.01
C LEU A 149 -16.51 -2.56 -11.36
N THR A 150 -17.15 -1.45 -11.71
CA THR A 150 -16.89 -0.64 -12.89
C THR A 150 -17.11 0.84 -12.58
N THR A 151 -16.78 1.74 -13.50
CA THR A 151 -17.04 3.18 -13.39
C THR A 151 -18.54 3.47 -13.31
N SER A 152 -18.90 4.51 -12.55
CA SER A 152 -20.28 4.97 -12.41
C SER A 152 -20.54 6.28 -13.18
N TYR A 153 -21.74 6.82 -13.03
CA TYR A 153 -22.10 8.15 -13.52
C TYR A 153 -21.52 9.30 -12.67
N ILE A 154 -20.90 8.99 -11.54
CA ILE A 154 -20.22 9.96 -10.69
C ILE A 154 -18.72 9.85 -10.96
N PRO A 155 -18.03 10.96 -11.30
CA PRO A 155 -16.59 10.95 -11.53
C PRO A 155 -15.81 10.39 -10.33
N GLY A 156 -14.85 9.51 -10.60
CA GLY A 156 -14.00 8.90 -9.57
C GLY A 156 -14.68 7.86 -8.68
N VAL A 157 -15.94 7.49 -8.94
CA VAL A 157 -16.72 6.57 -8.12
C VAL A 157 -17.09 5.33 -8.91
N ALA A 158 -16.92 4.16 -8.29
CA ALA A 158 -17.33 2.88 -8.85
C ALA A 158 -18.83 2.60 -8.62
N LYS A 159 -19.33 1.59 -9.33
CA LYS A 159 -20.62 0.94 -9.07
C LYS A 159 -20.51 -0.56 -9.34
N LYS A 160 -21.54 -1.32 -8.95
CA LYS A 160 -21.71 -2.69 -9.42
C LYS A 160 -21.75 -2.74 -10.94
N LYS A 161 -20.93 -3.63 -11.52
CA LYS A 161 -20.93 -3.90 -12.95
C LYS A 161 -22.12 -4.78 -13.32
N THR A 162 -22.96 -4.32 -14.23
CA THR A 162 -24.11 -5.04 -14.75
C THR A 162 -23.77 -5.78 -16.05
N TRP A 163 -24.70 -6.59 -16.55
CA TRP A 163 -24.56 -7.23 -17.86
C TRP A 163 -24.49 -6.19 -19.00
N LEU A 164 -25.24 -5.09 -18.90
CA LEU A 164 -25.19 -3.98 -19.85
C LEU A 164 -23.82 -3.33 -19.86
N ASP A 165 -23.20 -3.12 -18.68
CA ASP A 165 -21.84 -2.55 -18.60
C ASP A 165 -20.82 -3.48 -19.29
N THR A 166 -21.07 -4.81 -19.24
CA THR A 166 -20.23 -5.79 -19.92
C THR A 166 -20.41 -5.72 -21.44
N LEU A 167 -21.65 -5.62 -21.91
CA LEU A 167 -21.95 -5.41 -23.33
C LEU A 167 -21.37 -4.12 -23.88
N MET A 168 -21.36 -3.05 -23.07
CA MET A 168 -20.75 -1.77 -23.40
C MET A 168 -19.22 -1.74 -23.24
N CYS A 169 -18.59 -2.88 -23.01
CA CYS A 169 -17.15 -3.02 -22.85
C CYS A 169 -16.56 -2.12 -21.74
N LYS A 170 -17.32 -1.86 -20.66
CA LYS A 170 -16.78 -1.11 -19.53
C LYS A 170 -15.72 -1.94 -18.77
N PRO A 171 -14.69 -1.29 -18.18
CA PRO A 171 -13.64 -1.97 -17.48
C PRO A 171 -14.17 -2.74 -16.27
N THR A 172 -13.46 -3.78 -15.86
CA THR A 172 -13.62 -4.40 -14.53
C THR A 172 -12.45 -3.96 -13.66
N ILE A 173 -12.74 -3.21 -12.61
CA ILE A 173 -11.74 -2.64 -11.70
C ILE A 173 -11.31 -3.66 -10.65
N GLY A 174 -12.26 -4.49 -10.21
CA GLY A 174 -12.05 -5.44 -9.13
C GLY A 174 -13.36 -6.07 -8.66
N LYS A 175 -13.35 -6.60 -7.44
CA LYS A 175 -14.51 -7.21 -6.78
C LYS A 175 -14.65 -6.68 -5.35
N ALA A 176 -15.88 -6.38 -4.94
CA ALA A 176 -16.21 -6.04 -3.56
C ALA A 176 -16.00 -7.24 -2.63
N LEU A 177 -15.47 -7.02 -1.44
CA LEU A 177 -15.25 -8.07 -0.43
C LEU A 177 -16.41 -8.19 0.58
N HIS A 178 -17.23 -7.15 0.67
CA HIS A 178 -18.35 -7.08 1.60
C HIS A 178 -19.65 -6.72 0.89
N THR A 179 -20.77 -7.13 1.47
CA THR A 179 -22.11 -6.68 1.08
C THR A 179 -22.44 -5.40 1.81
N ASP A 180 -22.96 -4.40 1.08
CA ASP A 180 -23.49 -3.16 1.64
C ASP A 180 -24.71 -2.71 0.85
N THR A 181 -25.85 -2.67 1.50
CA THR A 181 -27.15 -2.35 0.90
C THR A 181 -27.49 -0.86 0.87
N ASN A 182 -26.64 -0.02 1.48
CA ASN A 182 -26.78 1.41 1.38
C ASN A 182 -26.68 1.86 -0.07
N THR A 183 -27.53 2.75 -0.50
CA THR A 183 -27.57 3.28 -1.88
C THR A 183 -26.71 4.51 -2.09
N ASN A 184 -26.31 5.19 -0.99
CA ASN A 184 -25.44 6.37 -1.07
C ASN A 184 -24.00 5.97 -1.37
N GLU A 185 -23.18 6.97 -1.66
CA GLU A 185 -21.75 6.80 -1.83
C GLU A 185 -21.11 6.36 -0.51
N LYS A 186 -20.21 5.38 -0.59
CA LYS A 186 -19.52 4.77 0.55
C LYS A 186 -18.20 4.17 0.16
N LEU A 187 -17.37 3.87 1.14
CA LEU A 187 -16.14 3.09 0.96
C LEU A 187 -16.43 1.61 1.21
N VAL A 188 -16.08 0.76 0.26
CA VAL A 188 -16.18 -0.69 0.40
C VAL A 188 -14.83 -1.34 0.10
N GLU A 189 -14.36 -2.15 1.04
CA GLU A 189 -13.13 -2.90 0.83
C GLU A 189 -13.26 -3.84 -0.37
N SER A 190 -12.32 -3.75 -1.29
CA SER A 190 -12.36 -4.44 -2.57
C SER A 190 -10.99 -4.96 -2.94
N VAL A 191 -10.95 -6.08 -3.65
CA VAL A 191 -9.73 -6.50 -4.34
C VAL A 191 -9.72 -5.88 -5.71
N VAL A 192 -8.71 -5.08 -5.99
CA VAL A 192 -8.50 -4.46 -7.30
C VAL A 192 -7.38 -5.17 -8.04
N LYS A 193 -7.53 -5.26 -9.34
CA LYS A 193 -6.50 -5.67 -10.29
C LYS A 193 -6.80 -4.94 -11.59
N ILE A 194 -6.00 -3.94 -11.87
CA ILE A 194 -6.15 -3.15 -13.07
C ILE A 194 -5.49 -3.91 -14.22
N ASN A 195 -6.24 -4.13 -15.29
CA ASN A 195 -5.72 -4.62 -16.56
C ASN A 195 -5.69 -3.40 -17.50
N LEU A 196 -4.49 -3.04 -17.91
CA LEU A 196 -4.24 -2.05 -18.96
C LEU A 196 -4.56 -2.63 -20.33
#